data_e50e1f4ea916c996b8d930ddfb0d7e77
#
_entry.id   e50e1f4ea916c996b8d930ddfb0d7e77
#
_cell.length_a   1.000
_cell.length_b   1.000
_cell.length_c   1.000
_cell.angle_alpha   90.00
_cell.angle_beta   90.00
_cell.angle_gamma   90.00
#
_symmetry.space_group_name_H-M   'P 1'
#
loop_
_entity.id
_entity.type
_entity.pdbx_description
1 polymer ?
#
loop_
_entity_poly.entity_id
_entity_poly.type
_entity_poly.pdbx_seq_one_letter_code
_entity_poly.pdbx_strand_id
1 'polypeptide(L)'
;PDAVETWCRRVRYHKDKPLEAMRVQLRYLCPKRALGTVVQYEAFCHIGVAVQVIKPEPETFEQWEYQALRLLGSEARMRMLWAMLDKPMSARELAQQLDMHLGVVCRDLGNLFNSKLLITESVKGRNRYRTNRESLDTLARHLMEMEKFKPPEAGGAEA
;
A
#
# COMPACT_ATOMS: atom_id res chain seq x y z
N PRO A 1 8.01 -4.68 21.79
CA PRO A 1 9.34 -4.32 22.36
C PRO A 1 10.13 -3.47 21.35
N ASP A 2 10.16 -3.88 20.08
CA ASP A 2 11.03 -3.25 19.06
C ASP A 2 10.69 -1.80 18.72
N ALA A 3 9.40 -1.41 18.79
CA ALA A 3 8.98 -0.04 18.51
C ALA A 3 9.44 0.95 19.57
N VAL A 4 9.41 0.53 20.84
CA VAL A 4 9.86 1.35 21.97
C VAL A 4 11.39 1.48 21.96
N GLU A 5 12.10 0.41 21.66
CA GLU A 5 13.54 0.41 21.54
C GLU A 5 14.04 1.28 20.40
N THR A 6 13.40 1.21 19.24
CA THR A 6 13.69 2.05 18.08
C THR A 6 13.44 3.52 18.39
N TRP A 7 12.39 3.82 19.16
CA TRP A 7 12.07 5.18 19.60
C TRP A 7 13.12 5.70 20.59
N CYS A 8 13.49 4.92 21.59
CA CYS A 8 14.48 5.30 22.59
C CYS A 8 15.85 5.62 21.97
N ARG A 9 16.22 4.97 20.85
CA ARG A 9 17.47 5.27 20.13
C ARG A 9 17.43 6.60 19.37
N ARG A 10 16.25 7.10 19.02
CA ARG A 10 16.09 8.38 18.27
C ARG A 10 15.94 9.59 19.16
N VAL A 11 15.55 9.41 20.41
CA VAL A 11 15.40 10.51 21.37
C VAL A 11 16.77 10.79 22.01
N ARG A 12 17.38 11.90 21.61
CA ARG A 12 18.57 12.43 22.30
C ARG A 12 18.11 13.04 23.62
N TYR A 13 18.26 12.36 24.71
CA TYR A 13 18.14 12.96 26.04
C TYR A 13 19.52 12.97 26.72
N HIS A 14 19.71 13.88 27.64
CA HIS A 14 20.94 13.94 28.42
C HIS A 14 21.04 12.67 29.29
N LYS A 15 22.03 11.83 28.98
CA LYS A 15 22.26 10.54 29.67
C LYS A 15 22.54 10.69 31.17
N ASP A 16 22.89 11.91 31.59
CA ASP A 16 23.37 12.17 32.95
C ASP A 16 22.24 12.52 33.93
N LYS A 17 21.00 12.55 33.47
CA LYS A 17 19.82 12.83 34.32
C LYS A 17 18.78 11.74 34.16
N PRO A 18 18.45 11.02 35.23
CA PRO A 18 17.42 10.00 35.18
C PRO A 18 16.06 10.65 34.86
N LEU A 19 15.26 9.99 34.03
CA LEU A 19 13.89 10.38 33.80
C LEU A 19 13.07 9.97 35.03
N GLU A 20 12.34 10.92 35.62
CA GLU A 20 11.50 10.67 36.79
C GLU A 20 10.19 9.98 36.41
N ALA A 21 9.68 10.29 35.21
CA ALA A 21 8.45 9.66 34.71
C ALA A 21 8.42 9.64 33.17
N MET A 22 7.74 8.64 32.61
CA MET A 22 7.42 8.57 31.20
C MET A 22 5.91 8.43 31.04
N ARG A 23 5.27 9.43 30.42
CA ARG A 23 3.85 9.38 30.09
C ARG A 23 3.68 8.97 28.63
N VAL A 24 3.00 7.86 28.40
CA VAL A 24 2.69 7.36 27.06
C VAL A 24 1.24 7.70 26.74
N GLN A 25 1.03 8.49 25.68
CA GLN A 25 -0.30 8.80 25.20
C GLN A 25 -0.54 8.16 23.84
N LEU A 26 -1.54 7.34 23.72
CA LEU A 26 -1.96 6.70 22.50
C LEU A 26 -2.83 7.68 21.69
N ARG A 27 -2.45 7.97 20.43
CA ARG A 27 -3.21 8.86 19.55
C ARG A 27 -3.70 8.09 18.32
N TYR A 28 -5.00 8.09 18.12
CA TYR A 28 -5.65 7.44 16.97
C TYR A 28 -5.56 8.25 15.67
N LEU A 29 -5.37 9.57 15.76
CA LEU A 29 -5.42 10.47 14.61
C LEU A 29 -4.11 10.58 13.81
N CYS A 30 -3.01 10.05 14.30
CA CYS A 30 -1.70 10.10 13.62
C CYS A 30 -1.08 8.70 13.57
N PRO A 31 -1.60 7.79 12.74
CA PRO A 31 -1.03 6.47 12.62
C PRO A 31 0.41 6.56 12.09
N LYS A 32 1.29 5.73 12.62
CA LYS A 32 2.70 5.59 12.21
C LYS A 32 3.65 6.75 12.58
N ARG A 33 3.28 7.66 13.46
CA ARG A 33 4.20 8.70 13.97
C ARG A 33 4.36 8.59 15.47
N ALA A 34 5.58 8.47 15.92
CA ALA A 34 5.94 8.66 17.32
C ALA A 34 6.55 10.07 17.46
N LEU A 35 5.96 10.90 18.29
CA LEU A 35 6.49 12.20 18.68
C LEU A 35 6.87 12.12 20.15
N GLY A 36 8.10 12.43 20.46
CA GLY A 36 8.58 12.50 21.83
C GLY A 36 9.05 13.91 22.16
N THR A 37 8.62 14.40 23.29
CA THR A 37 9.14 15.64 23.89
C THR A 37 9.58 15.34 25.31
N VAL A 38 10.69 15.91 25.71
CA VAL A 38 11.15 15.87 27.10
C VAL A 38 11.01 17.26 27.68
N VAL A 39 10.19 17.39 28.72
CA VAL A 39 10.00 18.64 29.43
C VAL A 39 10.45 18.43 30.88
N GLN A 40 11.47 19.18 31.30
CA GLN A 40 12.13 19.00 32.60
C GLN A 40 12.69 17.58 32.75
N TYR A 41 12.14 16.75 33.61
CA TYR A 41 12.57 15.36 33.84
C TYR A 41 11.48 14.34 33.46
N GLU A 42 10.41 14.80 32.83
CA GLU A 42 9.35 13.94 32.33
C GLU A 42 9.45 13.77 30.80
N ALA A 43 9.39 12.53 30.34
CA ALA A 43 9.30 12.22 28.92
C ALA A 43 7.85 11.99 28.52
N PHE A 44 7.39 12.72 27.51
CA PHE A 44 6.09 12.49 26.88
C PHE A 44 6.30 11.75 25.58
N CYS A 45 5.78 10.54 25.50
CA CYS A 45 5.77 9.74 24.30
C CYS A 45 4.36 9.67 23.73
N HIS A 46 4.15 10.26 22.55
CA HIS A 46 2.92 10.10 21.79
C HIS A 46 3.13 8.99 20.77
N ILE A 47 2.58 7.81 21.04
CA ILE A 47 2.60 6.71 20.09
C ILE A 47 1.33 6.78 19.27
N GLY A 48 1.49 7.06 17.96
CA GLY A 48 0.43 6.81 17.01
C GLY A 48 0.18 5.31 16.95
N VAL A 49 -0.86 4.85 17.62
CA VAL A 49 -1.33 3.49 17.46
C VAL A 49 -1.95 3.45 16.07
N ALA A 50 -1.26 2.86 15.10
CA ALA A 50 -1.98 2.21 14.05
C ALA A 50 -2.76 1.10 14.76
N VAL A 51 -3.98 1.39 15.16
CA VAL A 51 -4.95 0.33 15.34
C VAL A 51 -4.93 -0.33 13.97
N GLN A 52 -4.28 -1.48 13.84
CA GLN A 52 -4.77 -2.45 12.92
C GLN A 52 -6.18 -2.69 13.44
N VAL A 53 -7.12 -1.89 12.95
CA VAL A 53 -8.45 -2.39 12.80
C VAL A 53 -8.16 -3.65 12.00
N ILE A 54 -8.25 -4.79 12.66
CA ILE A 54 -8.48 -6.05 11.96
C ILE A 54 -9.76 -5.70 11.23
N LYS A 55 -9.60 -5.19 10.00
CA LYS A 55 -10.74 -5.05 9.13
C LYS A 55 -11.24 -6.48 9.10
N PRO A 56 -12.45 -6.76 9.57
CA PRO A 56 -13.04 -8.06 9.31
C PRO A 56 -12.77 -8.25 7.82
N GLU A 57 -12.28 -9.42 7.43
CA GLU A 57 -11.98 -9.70 6.01
C GLU A 57 -13.14 -9.12 5.22
N PRO A 58 -12.87 -8.25 4.25
CA PRO A 58 -13.96 -7.48 3.65
C PRO A 58 -14.98 -8.48 3.10
N GLU A 59 -16.20 -8.44 3.63
CA GLU A 59 -17.30 -9.28 3.12
C GLU A 59 -17.64 -8.94 1.66
N THR A 60 -16.97 -7.93 1.12
CA THR A 60 -17.14 -7.43 -0.25
C THR A 60 -15.79 -7.08 -0.86
N PHE A 61 -15.67 -7.22 -2.17
CA PHE A 61 -14.51 -6.73 -2.90
C PHE A 61 -14.33 -5.22 -2.71
N GLU A 62 -13.10 -4.78 -2.52
CA GLU A 62 -12.77 -3.35 -2.51
C GLU A 62 -12.90 -2.75 -3.93
N GLN A 63 -13.14 -1.46 -4.02
CA GLN A 63 -13.32 -0.77 -5.32
C GLN A 63 -12.15 -0.98 -6.28
N TRP A 64 -10.91 -1.03 -5.77
CA TRP A 64 -9.73 -1.26 -6.62
C TRP A 64 -9.72 -2.66 -7.24
N GLU A 65 -10.30 -3.67 -6.56
CA GLU A 65 -10.37 -5.05 -7.04
C GLU A 65 -11.34 -5.17 -8.22
N TYR A 66 -12.49 -4.50 -8.15
CA TYR A 66 -13.39 -4.41 -9.31
C TYR A 66 -12.73 -3.73 -10.50
N GLN A 67 -11.95 -2.66 -10.25
CA GLN A 67 -11.20 -1.99 -11.31
C GLN A 67 -10.12 -2.90 -11.87
N ALA A 68 -9.39 -3.61 -11.03
CA ALA A 68 -8.37 -4.57 -11.43
C ALA A 68 -8.97 -5.67 -12.31
N LEU A 69 -10.06 -6.30 -11.90
CA LEU A 69 -10.74 -7.34 -12.67
C LEU A 69 -11.17 -6.85 -14.07
N ARG A 70 -11.71 -5.64 -14.17
CA ARG A 70 -12.06 -5.04 -15.46
C ARG A 70 -10.84 -4.81 -16.37
N LEU A 71 -9.69 -4.49 -15.79
CA LEU A 71 -8.46 -4.28 -16.54
C LEU A 71 -7.82 -5.60 -16.98
N LEU A 72 -7.89 -6.64 -16.15
CA LEU A 72 -7.34 -7.96 -16.42
C LEU A 72 -8.08 -8.69 -17.56
N GLY A 73 -9.30 -8.26 -17.92
CA GLY A 73 -10.02 -8.78 -19.08
C GLY A 73 -9.41 -8.43 -20.45
N SER A 74 -8.32 -7.68 -20.51
CA SER A 74 -7.62 -7.32 -21.74
C SER A 74 -6.34 -8.13 -21.92
N GLU A 75 -6.23 -8.88 -23.01
CA GLU A 75 -5.02 -9.65 -23.34
C GLU A 75 -3.76 -8.77 -23.37
N ALA A 76 -3.84 -7.60 -23.99
CA ALA A 76 -2.70 -6.67 -24.08
C ALA A 76 -2.19 -6.27 -22.69
N ARG A 77 -3.08 -5.96 -21.73
CA ARG A 77 -2.71 -5.60 -20.37
C ARG A 77 -2.16 -6.78 -19.59
N MET A 78 -2.71 -7.97 -19.80
CA MET A 78 -2.16 -9.20 -19.21
C MET A 78 -0.74 -9.46 -19.70
N ARG A 79 -0.46 -9.30 -20.98
CA ARG A 79 0.90 -9.41 -21.54
C ARG A 79 1.85 -8.36 -20.94
N MET A 80 1.37 -7.14 -20.70
CA MET A 80 2.15 -6.09 -20.02
C MET A 80 2.50 -6.49 -18.59
N LEU A 81 1.53 -6.95 -17.79
CA LEU A 81 1.76 -7.42 -16.42
C LEU A 81 2.75 -8.58 -16.39
N TRP A 82 2.60 -9.53 -17.30
CA TRP A 82 3.48 -10.67 -17.39
C TRP A 82 4.93 -10.26 -17.70
N ALA A 83 5.12 -9.34 -18.64
CA ALA A 83 6.45 -8.85 -19.00
C ALA A 83 7.17 -8.14 -17.83
N MET A 84 6.41 -7.54 -16.91
CA MET A 84 6.92 -6.81 -15.75
C MET A 84 6.92 -7.64 -14.45
N LEU A 85 6.64 -8.94 -14.51
CA LEU A 85 6.50 -9.78 -13.33
C LEU A 85 7.85 -9.96 -12.60
N ASP A 86 8.91 -10.21 -13.37
CA ASP A 86 10.22 -10.54 -12.82
C ASP A 86 11.19 -9.36 -12.79
N LYS A 87 11.02 -8.41 -13.70
CA LYS A 87 11.92 -7.25 -13.80
C LYS A 87 11.15 -5.95 -14.02
N PRO A 88 11.57 -4.85 -13.39
CA PRO A 88 10.97 -3.55 -13.64
C PRO A 88 11.31 -3.05 -15.05
N MET A 89 10.31 -2.50 -15.74
CA MET A 89 10.46 -2.00 -17.12
C MET A 89 9.96 -0.56 -17.25
N SER A 90 10.54 0.19 -18.15
CA SER A 90 10.04 1.49 -18.60
C SER A 90 8.95 1.32 -19.66
N ALA A 91 8.10 2.33 -19.84
CA ALA A 91 7.07 2.32 -20.88
C ALA A 91 7.64 2.08 -22.28
N ARG A 92 8.84 2.61 -22.58
CA ARG A 92 9.50 2.46 -23.87
C ARG A 92 10.00 1.04 -24.09
N GLU A 93 10.65 0.43 -23.09
CA GLU A 93 11.10 -0.96 -23.15
C GLU A 93 9.92 -1.92 -23.35
N LEU A 94 8.80 -1.66 -22.63
CA LEU A 94 7.60 -2.46 -22.74
C LEU A 94 6.94 -2.34 -24.12
N ALA A 95 6.82 -1.11 -24.64
CA ALA A 95 6.29 -0.85 -25.98
C ALA A 95 7.08 -1.60 -27.06
N GLN A 96 8.42 -1.56 -26.97
CA GLN A 96 9.31 -2.26 -27.90
C GLN A 96 9.20 -3.79 -27.76
N GLN A 97 9.14 -4.32 -26.53
CA GLN A 97 9.08 -5.77 -26.30
C GLN A 97 7.77 -6.38 -26.77
N LEU A 98 6.67 -5.66 -26.63
CA LEU A 98 5.32 -6.14 -26.95
C LEU A 98 4.83 -5.71 -28.34
N ASP A 99 5.65 -4.98 -29.09
CA ASP A 99 5.29 -4.36 -30.37
C ASP A 99 3.99 -3.54 -30.29
N MET A 100 3.94 -2.64 -29.29
CA MET A 100 2.80 -1.79 -29.03
C MET A 100 3.12 -0.31 -29.18
N HIS A 101 2.15 0.48 -29.59
CA HIS A 101 2.33 1.93 -29.66
C HIS A 101 2.55 2.52 -28.25
N LEU A 102 3.60 3.34 -28.08
CA LEU A 102 4.01 3.91 -26.81
C LEU A 102 2.87 4.65 -26.08
N GLY A 103 2.06 5.40 -26.80
CA GLY A 103 0.92 6.13 -26.21
C GLY A 103 -0.13 5.20 -25.58
N VAL A 104 -0.38 4.04 -26.20
CA VAL A 104 -1.28 3.02 -25.65
C VAL A 104 -0.68 2.43 -24.37
N VAL A 105 0.61 2.08 -24.43
CA VAL A 105 1.33 1.54 -23.26
C VAL A 105 1.32 2.52 -22.10
N CYS A 106 1.60 3.81 -22.33
CA CYS A 106 1.59 4.82 -21.27
C CYS A 106 0.21 4.95 -20.62
N ARG A 107 -0.87 4.96 -21.43
CA ARG A 107 -2.24 5.01 -20.89
C ARG A 107 -2.59 3.77 -20.06
N ASP A 108 -2.26 2.60 -20.58
CA ASP A 108 -2.57 1.35 -19.89
C ASP A 108 -1.73 1.14 -18.63
N LEU A 109 -0.45 1.57 -18.62
CA LEU A 109 0.37 1.64 -17.40
C LEU A 109 -0.26 2.56 -16.35
N GLY A 110 -0.79 3.72 -16.74
CA GLY A 110 -1.51 4.60 -15.81
C GLY A 110 -2.74 3.94 -15.20
N ASN A 111 -3.55 3.25 -16.03
CA ASN A 111 -4.73 2.54 -15.56
C ASN A 111 -4.37 1.39 -14.59
N LEU A 112 -3.37 0.59 -14.94
CA LEU A 112 -2.88 -0.52 -14.12
C LEU A 112 -2.26 -0.03 -12.80
N PHE A 113 -1.55 1.09 -12.82
CA PHE A 113 -1.00 1.71 -11.62
C PHE A 113 -2.09 2.23 -10.69
N ASN A 114 -3.10 2.93 -11.21
CA ASN A 114 -4.22 3.44 -10.44
C ASN A 114 -5.07 2.33 -9.81
N SER A 115 -5.10 1.15 -10.41
CA SER A 115 -5.77 -0.04 -9.87
C SER A 115 -4.89 -0.90 -8.95
N LYS A 116 -3.76 -0.37 -8.47
CA LYS A 116 -2.79 -1.05 -7.59
C LYS A 116 -2.12 -2.30 -8.18
N LEU A 117 -2.34 -2.61 -9.46
CA LEU A 117 -1.71 -3.76 -10.14
C LEU A 117 -0.23 -3.54 -10.46
N LEU A 118 0.24 -2.30 -10.41
CA LEU A 118 1.64 -1.94 -10.60
C LEU A 118 2.19 -1.15 -9.43
N ILE A 119 3.49 -1.30 -9.20
CA ILE A 119 4.32 -0.43 -8.36
C ILE A 119 5.38 0.25 -9.21
N THR A 120 5.87 1.39 -8.75
CA THR A 120 6.98 2.10 -9.40
C THR A 120 8.25 1.92 -8.60
N GLU A 121 9.34 1.63 -9.30
CA GLU A 121 10.69 1.55 -8.74
C GLU A 121 11.58 2.60 -9.42
N SER A 122 12.40 3.31 -8.64
CA SER A 122 13.40 4.22 -9.19
C SER A 122 14.71 3.46 -9.43
N VAL A 123 15.04 3.22 -10.68
CA VAL A 123 16.29 2.56 -11.06
C VAL A 123 17.16 3.58 -11.81
N LYS A 124 18.32 3.91 -11.25
CA LYS A 124 19.26 4.90 -11.82
C LYS A 124 18.58 6.24 -12.17
N GLY A 125 17.70 6.73 -11.27
CA GLY A 125 16.99 8.01 -11.43
C GLY A 125 15.86 8.01 -12.48
N ARG A 126 15.47 6.84 -12.99
CA ARG A 126 14.35 6.68 -13.93
C ARG A 126 13.25 5.82 -13.31
N ASN A 127 12.01 6.25 -13.46
CA ASN A 127 10.86 5.47 -13.00
C ASN A 127 10.65 4.27 -13.93
N ARG A 128 10.56 3.11 -13.31
CA ARG A 128 10.21 1.84 -13.93
C ARG A 128 9.00 1.24 -13.25
N TYR A 129 8.23 0.47 -13.99
CA TYR A 129 7.02 -0.19 -13.50
C TYR A 129 7.31 -1.67 -13.26
N ARG A 130 6.76 -2.19 -12.20
CA ARG A 130 6.80 -3.60 -11.86
C ARG A 130 5.41 -4.07 -11.46
N THR A 131 5.08 -5.29 -11.79
CA THR A 131 3.82 -5.91 -11.36
C THR A 131 3.78 -6.07 -9.85
N ASN A 132 2.70 -5.61 -9.25
CA ASN A 132 2.45 -5.73 -7.82
C ASN A 132 1.91 -7.13 -7.50
N ARG A 133 2.82 -8.04 -7.12
CA ARG A 133 2.48 -9.42 -6.78
C ARG A 133 1.53 -9.52 -5.59
N GLU A 134 1.73 -8.69 -4.58
CA GLU A 134 0.90 -8.67 -3.38
C GLU A 134 -0.58 -8.37 -3.71
N SER A 135 -0.81 -7.39 -4.58
CA SER A 135 -2.18 -7.07 -5.04
C SER A 135 -2.78 -8.20 -5.88
N LEU A 136 -1.97 -8.86 -6.73
CA LEU A 136 -2.45 -10.02 -7.49
C LEU A 136 -2.77 -11.21 -6.58
N ASP A 137 -1.94 -11.49 -5.60
CA ASP A 137 -2.15 -12.58 -4.64
C ASP A 137 -3.40 -12.32 -3.78
N THR A 138 -3.60 -11.07 -3.36
CA THR A 138 -4.82 -10.67 -2.64
C THR A 138 -6.06 -10.87 -3.50
N LEU A 139 -6.04 -10.39 -4.74
CA LEU A 139 -7.16 -10.54 -5.67
C LEU A 139 -7.45 -12.02 -5.97
N ALA A 140 -6.42 -12.82 -6.19
CA ALA A 140 -6.56 -14.26 -6.43
C ALA A 140 -7.19 -14.97 -5.23
N ARG A 141 -6.74 -14.66 -4.02
CA ARG A 141 -7.29 -15.23 -2.79
C ARG A 141 -8.77 -14.86 -2.63
N HIS A 142 -9.12 -13.59 -2.83
CA HIS A 142 -10.52 -13.15 -2.74
C HIS A 142 -11.40 -13.82 -3.80
N LEU A 143 -10.89 -14.01 -5.01
CA LEU A 143 -11.62 -14.76 -6.05
C LEU A 143 -11.85 -16.22 -5.66
N MET A 144 -10.86 -16.88 -5.05
CA MET A 144 -10.99 -18.25 -4.56
C MET A 144 -12.00 -18.37 -3.40
N GLU A 145 -12.17 -17.29 -2.66
CA GLU A 145 -13.07 -17.24 -1.50
C GLU A 145 -14.40 -16.51 -1.81
N MET A 146 -14.77 -16.41 -3.10
CA MET A 146 -15.97 -15.65 -3.52
C MET A 146 -17.25 -16.05 -2.79
N GLU A 147 -17.36 -17.30 -2.34
CA GLU A 147 -18.52 -17.73 -1.56
C GLU A 147 -18.73 -16.97 -0.25
N LYS A 148 -17.64 -16.37 0.29
CA LYS A 148 -17.65 -15.58 1.51
C LYS A 148 -18.00 -14.12 1.27
N PHE A 149 -17.95 -13.66 0.01
CA PHE A 149 -18.18 -12.26 -0.34
C PHE A 149 -19.63 -12.05 -0.82
N LYS A 150 -20.37 -11.26 -0.08
CA LYS A 150 -21.67 -10.78 -0.55
C LYS A 150 -21.47 -9.67 -1.58
N PRO A 151 -22.25 -9.64 -2.67
CA PRO A 151 -22.25 -8.48 -3.56
C PRO A 151 -22.67 -7.24 -2.73
N PRO A 152 -22.10 -6.04 -3.02
CA PRO A 152 -22.58 -4.83 -2.39
C PRO A 152 -24.09 -4.75 -2.64
N GLU A 153 -24.87 -4.59 -1.59
CA GLU A 153 -26.31 -4.37 -1.74
C GLU A 153 -26.48 -3.21 -2.69
N ALA A 154 -27.16 -3.46 -3.81
CA ALA A 154 -27.53 -2.42 -4.75
C ALA A 154 -28.30 -1.40 -3.93
N GLY A 155 -27.65 -0.26 -3.65
CA GLY A 155 -28.22 0.78 -2.81
C GLY A 155 -29.64 1.01 -3.23
N GLY A 156 -30.56 0.81 -2.29
CA GLY A 156 -31.98 0.97 -2.54
C GLY A 156 -32.20 2.33 -3.16
N ALA A 157 -32.56 2.32 -4.42
CA ALA A 157 -33.22 3.44 -5.03
C ALA A 157 -34.59 3.48 -4.35
N GLU A 158 -34.64 4.13 -3.18
CA GLU A 158 -35.93 4.57 -2.65
C GLU A 158 -36.45 5.67 -3.57
N ALA A 159 -37.55 5.36 -4.15
CA ALA A 159 -38.34 6.24 -4.96
C ALA A 159 -38.92 7.42 -4.13
#